data_96b92056e91d27b1345ceb36725708bf
#
_entry.id   96b92056e91d27b1345ceb36725708bf
#
_cell.length_a   1.000
_cell.length_b   1.000
_cell.length_c   1.000
_cell.angle_alpha   90.00
_cell.angle_beta   90.00
_cell.angle_gamma   90.00
#
_symmetry.space_group_name_H-M   'P 1'
#
loop_
_entity.id
_entity.type
_entity.pdbx_description
1 polymer ?
#
loop_
_entity_poly.entity_id
_entity_poly.type
_entity_poly.pdbx_seq_one_letter_code
_entity_poly.pdbx_strand_id
1 'polypeptide(L)'
;MCRPPYGYYFSPDVYAYAPVICSFAYYNLWDRQYNIINENYNIIAQQNQQIAQNNATLASQNEALQQNNARNSQRSTESYALATRLGLVQSYAAIGTDYYYDDGVFFIKNASGQYETIVPPAGAVIEELPDDYSTATLSDGKEYYLVDDTVYRLILNEGKPYFEVLGQIQK
;
A
#
# COMPACT_ATOMS: atom_id res chain seq x y z
N MET A 1 59.61 -11.12 6.36
CA MET A 1 60.62 -11.31 5.30
C MET A 1 59.91 -11.58 3.99
N CYS A 2 59.97 -10.65 3.01
CA CYS A 2 59.49 -10.92 1.66
C CYS A 2 60.37 -11.99 1.03
N ARG A 3 59.83 -13.19 0.76
CA ARG A 3 60.49 -14.18 -0.06
C ARG A 3 60.21 -13.86 -1.52
N PRO A 4 61.23 -13.69 -2.39
CA PRO A 4 60.99 -13.57 -3.82
C PRO A 4 60.40 -14.88 -4.36
N PRO A 5 59.50 -14.82 -5.37
CA PRO A 5 58.95 -16.01 -6.00
C PRO A 5 60.07 -16.83 -6.62
N TYR A 6 59.94 -18.16 -6.51
CA TYR A 6 60.91 -19.14 -7.03
C TYR A 6 61.23 -18.87 -8.51
N GLY A 7 62.55 -18.63 -8.80
CA GLY A 7 63.06 -18.60 -10.17
C GLY A 7 63.68 -17.28 -10.65
N TYR A 8 63.69 -16.24 -9.85
CA TYR A 8 64.38 -15.00 -10.25
C TYR A 8 65.78 -14.89 -9.59
N TYR A 9 66.81 -14.96 -10.41
CA TYR A 9 68.16 -14.59 -9.97
C TYR A 9 68.30 -13.08 -9.96
N PHE A 10 68.30 -12.49 -8.78
CA PHE A 10 68.61 -11.07 -8.62
C PHE A 10 70.19 -10.88 -8.54
N SER A 11 70.67 -9.85 -9.27
CA SER A 11 72.06 -9.43 -9.09
C SER A 11 72.26 -8.92 -7.66
N PRO A 12 73.52 -8.97 -7.11
CA PRO A 12 73.80 -8.47 -5.75
C PRO A 12 73.33 -7.05 -5.48
N ASP A 13 73.27 -6.20 -6.54
CA ASP A 13 72.83 -4.80 -6.45
C ASP A 13 71.35 -4.67 -6.18
N VAL A 14 70.54 -5.64 -6.65
CA VAL A 14 69.11 -5.67 -6.42
C VAL A 14 68.76 -6.09 -4.97
N TYR A 15 69.64 -6.88 -4.32
CA TYR A 15 69.42 -7.27 -2.92
C TYR A 15 69.53 -6.10 -1.95
N ALA A 16 70.34 -5.07 -2.29
CA ALA A 16 70.48 -3.87 -1.44
C ALA A 16 69.18 -3.05 -1.38
N TYR A 17 68.38 -3.09 -2.42
CA TYR A 17 67.12 -2.33 -2.53
C TYR A 17 65.85 -3.20 -2.25
N ALA A 18 65.99 -4.52 -2.16
CA ALA A 18 64.89 -5.44 -1.94
C ALA A 18 64.04 -5.13 -0.68
N PRO A 19 64.62 -4.73 0.47
CA PRO A 19 63.81 -4.34 1.64
C PRO A 19 62.98 -3.10 1.41
N VAL A 20 63.48 -2.14 0.65
CA VAL A 20 62.78 -0.88 0.34
C VAL A 20 61.60 -1.15 -0.62
N ILE A 21 61.83 -1.96 -1.66
CA ILE A 21 60.80 -2.34 -2.62
C ILE A 21 59.71 -3.16 -1.93
N CYS A 22 60.07 -4.09 -1.06
CA CYS A 22 59.10 -4.86 -0.27
C CYS A 22 58.31 -3.96 0.70
N SER A 23 58.95 -2.96 1.32
CA SER A 23 58.28 -2.01 2.19
C SER A 23 57.23 -1.18 1.42
N PHE A 24 57.59 -0.68 0.22
CA PHE A 24 56.68 0.08 -0.64
C PHE A 24 55.50 -0.76 -1.13
N ALA A 25 55.74 -2.00 -1.54
CA ALA A 25 54.67 -2.91 -1.95
C ALA A 25 53.73 -3.25 -0.80
N TYR A 26 54.28 -3.39 0.42
CA TYR A 26 53.49 -3.66 1.62
C TYR A 26 52.65 -2.44 2.03
N TYR A 27 53.21 -1.24 1.95
CA TYR A 27 52.51 0.02 2.24
C TYR A 27 51.36 0.25 1.26
N ASN A 28 51.57 0.05 -0.03
CA ASN A 28 50.51 0.18 -1.04
C ASN A 28 49.39 -0.85 -0.88
N LEU A 29 49.76 -2.08 -0.43
CA LEU A 29 48.75 -3.11 -0.17
C LEU A 29 47.87 -2.76 1.05
N TRP A 30 48.50 -2.23 2.11
CA TRP A 30 47.79 -1.78 3.32
C TRP A 30 46.89 -0.59 3.05
N ASP A 31 47.37 0.39 2.32
CA ASP A 31 46.63 1.59 1.96
C ASP A 31 45.40 1.22 1.11
N ARG A 32 45.57 0.29 0.18
CA ARG A 32 44.50 -0.24 -0.66
C ARG A 32 43.45 -1.01 0.16
N GLN A 33 43.87 -1.84 1.09
CA GLN A 33 42.94 -2.56 1.98
C GLN A 33 42.23 -1.60 2.93
N TYR A 34 42.91 -0.61 3.46
CA TYR A 34 42.31 0.40 4.33
C TYR A 34 41.23 1.21 3.59
N ASN A 35 41.49 1.61 2.35
CA ASN A 35 40.51 2.33 1.53
C ASN A 35 39.30 1.47 1.20
N ILE A 36 39.47 0.20 0.85
CA ILE A 36 38.37 -0.74 0.61
C ILE A 36 37.52 -0.94 1.87
N ILE A 37 38.14 -1.05 3.03
CA ILE A 37 37.42 -1.19 4.30
C ILE A 37 36.59 0.08 4.59
N ASN A 38 37.19 1.26 4.41
CA ASN A 38 36.48 2.53 4.61
C ASN A 38 35.33 2.72 3.64
N GLU A 39 35.52 2.39 2.37
CA GLU A 39 34.43 2.43 1.36
C GLU A 39 33.28 1.48 1.75
N ASN A 40 33.61 0.26 2.19
CA ASN A 40 32.60 -0.70 2.64
C ASN A 40 31.86 -0.21 3.89
N TYR A 41 32.55 0.40 4.85
CA TYR A 41 31.89 1.00 6.02
C TYR A 41 30.92 2.13 5.63
N ASN A 42 31.31 2.98 4.69
CA ASN A 42 30.46 4.06 4.20
C ASN A 42 29.22 3.51 3.46
N ILE A 43 29.39 2.48 2.64
CA ILE A 43 28.29 1.82 1.94
C ILE A 43 27.31 1.19 2.94
N ILE A 44 27.82 0.47 3.94
CA ILE A 44 27.00 -0.15 4.99
C ILE A 44 26.25 0.93 5.79
N ALA A 45 26.90 2.03 6.13
CA ALA A 45 26.25 3.13 6.84
C ALA A 45 25.13 3.75 6.03
N GLN A 46 25.33 3.98 4.72
CA GLN A 46 24.30 4.48 3.82
C GLN A 46 23.14 3.49 3.67
N GLN A 47 23.42 2.21 3.52
CA GLN A 47 22.39 1.17 3.44
C GLN A 47 21.56 1.09 4.72
N ASN A 48 22.20 1.15 5.88
CA ASN A 48 21.50 1.15 7.16
C ASN A 48 20.62 2.38 7.34
N GLN A 49 21.06 3.55 6.88
CA GLN A 49 20.26 4.77 6.90
C GLN A 49 19.04 4.64 5.98
N GLN A 50 19.20 4.06 4.80
CA GLN A 50 18.11 3.84 3.85
C GLN A 50 17.09 2.80 4.38
N ILE A 51 17.57 1.74 5.01
CA ILE A 51 16.71 0.75 5.70
C ILE A 51 15.91 1.41 6.81
N ALA A 52 16.52 2.26 7.62
CA ALA A 52 15.83 2.98 8.68
C ALA A 52 14.74 3.91 8.13
N GLN A 53 15.00 4.63 7.05
CA GLN A 53 14.00 5.47 6.36
C GLN A 53 12.85 4.64 5.78
N ASN A 54 13.16 3.54 5.12
CA ASN A 54 12.14 2.64 4.58
C ASN A 54 11.25 2.05 5.68
N ASN A 55 11.84 1.63 6.79
CA ASN A 55 11.10 1.12 7.94
C ASN A 55 10.19 2.18 8.57
N ALA A 56 10.64 3.43 8.67
CA ALA A 56 9.81 4.52 9.17
C ALA A 56 8.62 4.79 8.23
N THR A 57 8.86 4.77 6.92
CA THR A 57 7.80 4.93 5.90
C THR A 57 6.78 3.80 5.98
N LEU A 58 7.23 2.56 6.07
CA LEU A 58 6.35 1.39 6.22
C LEU A 58 5.54 1.44 7.51
N ALA A 59 6.13 1.89 8.62
CA ALA A 59 5.41 2.05 9.87
C ALA A 59 4.27 3.08 9.73
N SER A 60 4.53 4.23 9.12
CA SER A 60 3.51 5.27 8.90
C SER A 60 2.39 4.79 7.95
N GLN A 61 2.73 4.05 6.90
CA GLN A 61 1.74 3.45 6.01
C GLN A 61 0.86 2.42 6.72
N ASN A 62 1.45 1.57 7.56
CA ASN A 62 0.71 0.60 8.34
C ASN A 62 -0.23 1.26 9.35
N GLU A 63 0.18 2.34 10.00
CA GLU A 63 -0.70 3.12 10.89
C GLU A 63 -1.87 3.73 10.13
N ALA A 64 -1.63 4.31 8.96
CA ALA A 64 -2.68 4.86 8.10
C ALA A 64 -3.67 3.77 7.65
N LEU A 65 -3.18 2.60 7.25
CA LEU A 65 -4.01 1.44 6.90
C LEU A 65 -4.86 0.95 8.08
N GLN A 66 -4.28 0.85 9.28
CA GLN A 66 -5.02 0.46 10.48
C GLN A 66 -6.14 1.45 10.82
N GLN A 67 -5.86 2.76 10.73
CA GLN A 67 -6.86 3.80 10.96
C GLN A 67 -7.99 3.74 9.92
N ASN A 68 -7.66 3.55 8.64
CA ASN A 68 -8.66 3.40 7.59
C ASN A 68 -9.52 2.15 7.79
N ASN A 69 -8.91 1.02 8.13
CA ASN A 69 -9.64 -0.21 8.42
C ASN A 69 -10.57 -0.07 9.64
N ALA A 70 -10.12 0.59 10.71
CA ALA A 70 -10.95 0.86 11.87
C ALA A 70 -12.14 1.76 11.52
N ARG A 71 -11.94 2.83 10.75
CA ARG A 71 -13.02 3.72 10.28
C ARG A 71 -14.02 2.97 9.39
N ASN A 72 -13.54 2.15 8.47
CA ASN A 72 -14.41 1.37 7.59
C ASN A 72 -15.23 0.34 8.36
N SER A 73 -14.64 -0.34 9.34
CA SER A 73 -15.35 -1.27 10.21
C SER A 73 -16.43 -0.57 11.04
N GLN A 74 -16.13 0.62 11.56
CA GLN A 74 -17.11 1.41 12.33
C GLN A 74 -18.26 1.87 11.44
N ARG A 75 -17.98 2.39 10.23
CA ARG A 75 -19.01 2.78 9.25
C ARG A 75 -19.90 1.60 8.88
N SER A 76 -19.31 0.45 8.60
CA SER A 76 -20.08 -0.75 8.24
C SER A 76 -21.05 -1.16 9.35
N THR A 77 -20.63 -1.08 10.61
CA THR A 77 -21.49 -1.40 11.76
C THR A 77 -22.64 -0.38 11.90
N GLU A 78 -22.36 0.90 11.75
CA GLU A 78 -23.36 1.96 11.81
C GLU A 78 -24.38 1.86 10.66
N SER A 79 -23.91 1.58 9.45
CA SER A 79 -24.74 1.41 8.26
C SER A 79 -25.65 0.19 8.40
N TYR A 80 -25.13 -0.92 8.92
CA TYR A 80 -25.92 -2.11 9.20
C TYR A 80 -27.03 -1.83 10.21
N ALA A 81 -26.72 -1.20 11.33
CA ALA A 81 -27.70 -0.85 12.36
C ALA A 81 -28.77 0.12 11.82
N LEU A 82 -28.35 1.08 10.98
CA LEU A 82 -29.27 2.02 10.36
C LEU A 82 -30.22 1.33 9.38
N ALA A 83 -29.68 0.53 8.46
CA ALA A 83 -30.48 -0.20 7.47
C ALA A 83 -31.48 -1.16 8.13
N THR A 84 -31.07 -1.88 9.17
CA THR A 84 -31.97 -2.75 9.95
C THR A 84 -33.09 -1.95 10.59
N ARG A 85 -32.82 -0.79 11.18
CA ARG A 85 -33.80 0.08 11.79
C ARG A 85 -34.80 0.66 10.75
N LEU A 86 -34.33 0.91 9.54
CA LEU A 86 -35.15 1.40 8.42
C LEU A 86 -35.91 0.28 7.71
N GLY A 87 -35.68 -0.99 8.07
CA GLY A 87 -36.32 -2.14 7.42
C GLY A 87 -35.82 -2.43 6.01
N LEU A 88 -34.61 -2.04 5.70
CA LEU A 88 -34.00 -2.28 4.40
C LEU A 88 -33.41 -3.68 4.30
N VAL A 89 -33.53 -4.29 3.12
CA VAL A 89 -32.85 -5.55 2.78
C VAL A 89 -31.45 -5.24 2.32
N GLN A 90 -30.46 -5.89 2.93
CA GLN A 90 -29.06 -5.71 2.60
C GLN A 90 -28.52 -6.90 1.82
N SER A 91 -27.87 -6.62 0.70
CA SER A 91 -27.06 -7.57 -0.05
C SER A 91 -25.59 -7.24 0.14
N TYR A 92 -24.74 -8.25 0.33
CA TYR A 92 -23.32 -8.06 0.53
C TYR A 92 -22.55 -8.68 -0.63
N ALA A 93 -21.54 -7.95 -1.11
CA ALA A 93 -20.56 -8.55 -2.02
C ALA A 93 -19.75 -9.62 -1.29
N ALA A 94 -19.35 -10.67 -2.00
CA ALA A 94 -18.45 -11.66 -1.44
C ALA A 94 -17.11 -11.01 -1.06
N ILE A 95 -16.53 -11.42 0.06
CA ILE A 95 -15.23 -10.90 0.56
C ILE A 95 -14.17 -11.06 -0.53
N GLY A 96 -13.47 -9.96 -0.85
CA GLY A 96 -12.39 -9.95 -1.85
C GLY A 96 -12.88 -9.88 -3.30
N THR A 97 -14.16 -9.61 -3.54
CA THR A 97 -14.68 -9.37 -4.88
C THR A 97 -14.61 -7.87 -5.20
N ASP A 98 -13.94 -7.51 -6.28
CA ASP A 98 -13.99 -6.16 -6.82
C ASP A 98 -15.33 -5.94 -7.52
N TYR A 99 -16.00 -4.83 -7.22
CA TYR A 99 -17.20 -4.42 -7.91
C TYR A 99 -16.96 -3.09 -8.65
N TYR A 100 -17.68 -2.93 -9.72
CA TYR A 100 -17.63 -1.78 -10.60
C TYR A 100 -18.99 -1.09 -10.59
N TYR A 101 -19.02 0.19 -10.82
CA TYR A 101 -20.22 0.99 -10.85
C TYR A 101 -20.26 1.83 -12.13
N ASP A 102 -21.42 1.88 -12.76
CA ASP A 102 -21.70 2.71 -13.92
C ASP A 102 -23.18 3.08 -13.92
N ASP A 103 -23.47 4.37 -13.87
CA ASP A 103 -24.82 4.97 -14.00
C ASP A 103 -25.91 4.22 -13.21
N GLY A 104 -25.71 4.03 -11.92
CA GLY A 104 -26.68 3.36 -11.02
C GLY A 104 -26.56 1.85 -10.96
N VAL A 105 -25.80 1.21 -11.84
CA VAL A 105 -25.70 -0.24 -11.93
C VAL A 105 -24.37 -0.75 -11.38
N PHE A 106 -24.44 -1.78 -10.55
CA PHE A 106 -23.26 -2.44 -10.00
C PHE A 106 -22.95 -3.73 -10.76
N PHE A 107 -21.67 -3.98 -10.98
CA PHE A 107 -21.16 -5.12 -11.73
C PHE A 107 -20.05 -5.82 -10.96
N ILE A 108 -19.90 -7.11 -11.19
CA ILE A 108 -18.69 -7.87 -10.87
C ILE A 108 -18.07 -8.43 -12.16
N LYS A 109 -16.80 -8.75 -12.11
CA LYS A 109 -16.12 -9.45 -13.20
C LYS A 109 -16.09 -10.94 -12.88
N ASN A 110 -16.77 -11.75 -13.69
CA ASN A 110 -16.80 -13.20 -13.49
C ASN A 110 -15.47 -13.86 -13.89
N ALA A 111 -15.33 -15.15 -13.63
CA ALA A 111 -14.14 -15.93 -13.93
C ALA A 111 -13.74 -15.93 -15.42
N SER A 112 -14.69 -15.68 -16.31
CA SER A 112 -14.48 -15.55 -17.77
C SER A 112 -14.06 -14.14 -18.19
N GLY A 113 -13.97 -13.19 -17.24
CA GLY A 113 -13.60 -11.81 -17.50
C GLY A 113 -14.75 -10.93 -18.03
N GLN A 114 -15.98 -11.45 -18.03
CA GLN A 114 -17.18 -10.71 -18.42
C GLN A 114 -17.78 -9.99 -17.21
N TYR A 115 -18.41 -8.83 -17.48
CA TYR A 115 -19.16 -8.08 -16.47
C TYR A 115 -20.54 -8.67 -16.29
N GLU A 116 -20.94 -8.87 -15.05
CA GLU A 116 -22.22 -9.39 -14.63
C GLU A 116 -22.86 -8.43 -13.64
N THR A 117 -24.10 -8.04 -13.87
CA THR A 117 -24.85 -7.13 -13.00
C THR A 117 -25.16 -7.79 -11.66
N ILE A 118 -24.93 -7.07 -10.58
CA ILE A 118 -25.25 -7.51 -9.23
C ILE A 118 -26.18 -6.55 -8.51
N VAL A 119 -26.83 -7.05 -7.48
CA VAL A 119 -27.56 -6.21 -6.53
C VAL A 119 -26.56 -5.27 -5.83
N PRO A 120 -26.89 -3.95 -5.72
CA PRO A 120 -26.01 -3.00 -5.04
C PRO A 120 -25.56 -3.48 -3.66
N PRO A 121 -24.28 -3.69 -3.42
CA PRO A 121 -23.80 -4.24 -2.17
C PRO A 121 -23.85 -3.18 -1.06
N ALA A 122 -24.43 -3.53 0.08
CA ALA A 122 -24.49 -2.67 1.24
C ALA A 122 -23.09 -2.24 1.70
N GLY A 123 -22.92 -0.95 1.98
CA GLY A 123 -21.64 -0.35 2.32
C GLY A 123 -20.76 0.05 1.12
N ALA A 124 -21.19 -0.24 -0.11
CA ALA A 124 -20.53 0.32 -1.30
C ALA A 124 -20.65 1.84 -1.31
N VAL A 125 -19.59 2.50 -1.73
CA VAL A 125 -19.48 3.96 -1.76
C VAL A 125 -19.22 4.40 -3.18
N ILE A 126 -20.02 5.34 -3.68
CA ILE A 126 -19.91 5.93 -5.01
C ILE A 126 -19.79 7.44 -4.92
N GLU A 127 -19.21 8.07 -5.92
CA GLU A 127 -18.99 9.52 -5.95
C GLU A 127 -20.22 10.27 -6.44
N GLU A 128 -20.92 9.71 -7.41
CA GLU A 128 -22.06 10.36 -8.08
C GLU A 128 -23.23 9.38 -8.20
N LEU A 129 -24.45 9.89 -8.06
CA LEU A 129 -25.68 9.18 -8.39
C LEU A 129 -26.06 9.46 -9.85
N PRO A 130 -26.83 8.57 -10.50
CA PRO A 130 -27.38 8.84 -11.82
C PRO A 130 -28.34 10.04 -11.75
N ASP A 131 -28.55 10.73 -12.87
CA ASP A 131 -29.35 11.97 -12.94
C ASP A 131 -30.84 11.79 -12.56
N ASP A 132 -31.34 10.57 -12.63
CA ASP A 132 -32.73 10.20 -12.33
C ASP A 132 -32.99 9.77 -10.89
N TYR A 133 -32.04 10.00 -9.98
CA TYR A 133 -32.25 9.74 -8.57
C TYR A 133 -33.45 10.51 -8.01
N SER A 134 -34.09 9.96 -7.03
CA SER A 134 -35.12 10.61 -6.24
C SER A 134 -34.71 10.71 -4.77
N THR A 135 -35.48 11.48 -3.99
CA THR A 135 -35.31 11.54 -2.53
C THR A 135 -36.54 11.03 -1.82
N ALA A 136 -36.36 10.38 -0.68
CA ALA A 136 -37.42 9.92 0.18
C ALA A 136 -37.11 10.15 1.64
N THR A 137 -38.11 10.55 2.41
CA THR A 137 -38.03 10.61 3.86
C THR A 137 -38.40 9.23 4.42
N LEU A 138 -37.50 8.58 5.12
CA LEU A 138 -37.75 7.26 5.70
C LEU A 138 -38.30 7.35 7.14
N SER A 139 -38.48 6.21 7.78
CA SER A 139 -39.12 6.08 9.09
C SER A 139 -38.45 6.83 10.23
N ASP A 140 -37.17 7.20 10.07
CA ASP A 140 -36.41 8.01 11.05
C ASP A 140 -36.58 9.52 10.83
N GLY A 141 -37.36 9.95 9.84
CA GLY A 141 -37.61 11.35 9.52
C GLY A 141 -36.49 12.04 8.77
N LYS A 142 -35.48 11.30 8.30
CA LYS A 142 -34.36 11.83 7.51
C LYS A 142 -34.58 11.59 6.02
N GLU A 143 -34.00 12.46 5.22
CA GLU A 143 -33.99 12.36 3.77
C GLU A 143 -32.87 11.46 3.28
N TYR A 144 -33.17 10.56 2.37
CA TYR A 144 -32.28 9.62 1.72
C TYR A 144 -32.41 9.72 0.22
N TYR A 145 -31.39 9.27 -0.50
CA TYR A 145 -31.40 9.23 -1.95
C TYR A 145 -31.80 7.83 -2.42
N LEU A 146 -32.61 7.77 -3.46
CA LEU A 146 -33.10 6.54 -4.07
C LEU A 146 -32.70 6.47 -5.54
N VAL A 147 -32.18 5.34 -5.93
CA VAL A 147 -32.03 4.93 -7.33
C VAL A 147 -32.72 3.58 -7.44
N ASP A 148 -33.79 3.52 -8.22
CA ASP A 148 -34.74 2.42 -8.24
C ASP A 148 -35.20 2.07 -6.80
N ASP A 149 -34.93 0.85 -6.35
CA ASP A 149 -35.27 0.38 -5.00
C ASP A 149 -34.11 0.51 -4.00
N THR A 150 -32.98 1.04 -4.44
CA THR A 150 -31.76 1.14 -3.62
C THR A 150 -31.69 2.47 -2.89
N VAL A 151 -31.47 2.39 -1.59
CA VAL A 151 -31.34 3.54 -0.69
C VAL A 151 -29.90 3.88 -0.45
N TYR A 152 -29.56 5.14 -0.65
CA TYR A 152 -28.25 5.71 -0.41
C TYR A 152 -28.31 6.76 0.68
N ARG A 153 -27.26 6.85 1.49
CA ARG A 153 -27.03 7.99 2.38
C ARG A 153 -25.86 8.81 1.91
N LEU A 154 -25.93 10.12 2.09
CA LEU A 154 -24.81 11.02 1.90
C LEU A 154 -23.83 10.87 3.06
N ILE A 155 -22.57 10.63 2.75
CA ILE A 155 -21.46 10.64 3.70
C ILE A 155 -20.40 11.64 3.27
N LEU A 156 -19.65 12.19 4.22
CA LEU A 156 -18.50 13.04 3.95
C LEU A 156 -17.23 12.27 4.23
N ASN A 157 -16.36 12.22 3.26
CA ASN A 157 -15.02 11.67 3.43
C ASN A 157 -13.99 12.73 3.03
N GLU A 158 -13.17 13.15 3.98
CA GLU A 158 -12.18 14.24 3.79
C GLU A 158 -12.77 15.53 3.19
N GLY A 159 -14.04 15.83 3.58
CA GLY A 159 -14.77 17.02 3.10
C GLY A 159 -15.40 16.87 1.72
N LYS A 160 -15.27 15.73 1.06
CA LYS A 160 -15.95 15.41 -0.20
C LYS A 160 -17.22 14.60 0.07
N PRO A 161 -18.33 14.87 -0.64
CA PRO A 161 -19.54 14.07 -0.55
C PRO A 161 -19.38 12.75 -1.30
N TYR A 162 -19.91 11.69 -0.73
CA TYR A 162 -20.05 10.36 -1.32
C TYR A 162 -21.40 9.78 -0.95
N PHE A 163 -21.87 8.82 -1.72
CA PHE A 163 -23.13 8.12 -1.48
C PHE A 163 -22.84 6.67 -1.10
N GLU A 164 -23.31 6.27 0.07
CA GLU A 164 -23.14 4.90 0.57
C GLU A 164 -24.44 4.13 0.42
N VAL A 165 -24.37 2.96 -0.17
CA VAL A 165 -25.50 2.02 -0.27
C VAL A 165 -25.88 1.52 1.11
N LEU A 166 -27.11 1.75 1.55
CA LEU A 166 -27.66 1.20 2.79
C LEU A 166 -28.36 -0.14 2.57
N GLY A 167 -29.07 -0.30 1.49
CA GLY A 167 -29.85 -1.49 1.16
C GLY A 167 -31.01 -1.17 0.22
N GLN A 168 -31.93 -2.10 0.06
CA GLN A 168 -33.09 -1.96 -0.83
C GLN A 168 -34.40 -1.93 -0.04
N ILE A 169 -35.36 -1.17 -0.56
CA ILE A 169 -36.73 -1.16 -0.05
C ILE A 169 -37.37 -2.49 -0.46
N GLN A 170 -37.96 -3.19 0.50
CA GLN A 170 -38.75 -4.39 0.22
C GLN A 170 -40.13 -3.97 -0.35
N LYS A 171 -40.43 -4.45 -1.55
CA LYS A 171 -41.76 -4.31 -2.16
C LYS A 171 -42.75 -5.36 -1.66
#